data_60c6491c7301e47c96a83b8bf7ee7738
#
_entry.id   60c6491c7301e47c96a83b8bf7ee7738
#
_cell.length_a   1.000
_cell.length_b   1.000
_cell.length_c   1.000
_cell.angle_alpha   90.00
_cell.angle_beta   90.00
_cell.angle_gamma   90.00
#
_symmetry.space_group_name_H-M   'P 1'
#
loop_
_entity.id
_entity.type
_entity.pdbx_description
1 polymer ?
#
loop_
_entity_poly.entity_id
_entity_poly.type
_entity_poly.pdbx_seq_one_letter_code
_entity_poly.pdbx_strand_id
1 'polypeptide(L)'
;MLFRSLFEDTLILWGGEFGRTPTVELTDAGKSKLGRDHNHYGFSVWMAGGGIRGGTVHGATDEFGFKAVQDRTSVHDLHATMLDRLGFDHERLTYRYAGRDFRLTDVHGRVMRDIVA
;
A
#
# COMPACT_ATOMS: atom_id res chain seq x y z
N MET A 1 16.54 2.32 -25.36
CA MET A 1 17.10 3.31 -24.43
C MET A 1 16.03 4.20 -23.75
N LEU A 2 15.02 4.66 -24.48
CA LEU A 2 13.92 5.50 -23.92
C LEU A 2 13.07 4.78 -22.83
N PHE A 3 12.87 3.47 -22.95
CA PHE A 3 12.06 2.72 -21.95
C PHE A 3 12.72 2.58 -20.57
N ARG A 4 14.05 2.56 -20.51
CA ARG A 4 14.77 2.49 -19.22
C ARG A 4 14.63 3.78 -18.42
N SER A 5 14.73 4.93 -19.08
CA SER A 5 14.61 6.22 -18.40
C SER A 5 13.19 6.46 -17.86
N LEU A 6 12.14 6.13 -18.62
CA LEU A 6 10.76 6.28 -18.16
C LEU A 6 10.46 5.40 -16.95
N PHE A 7 11.00 4.19 -16.88
CA PHE A 7 10.79 3.31 -15.74
C PHE A 7 11.55 3.78 -14.49
N GLU A 8 12.72 4.38 -14.66
CA GLU A 8 13.48 4.96 -13.55
C GLU A 8 12.76 6.18 -12.95
N ASP A 9 12.08 6.97 -13.80
CA ASP A 9 11.39 8.19 -13.40
C ASP A 9 9.89 8.00 -13.10
N THR A 10 9.37 6.77 -13.22
CA THR A 10 7.95 6.46 -13.02
C THR A 10 7.76 5.46 -11.90
N LEU A 11 7.07 5.87 -10.84
CA LEU A 11 6.61 4.96 -9.80
C LEU A 11 5.30 4.29 -10.23
N ILE A 12 5.31 2.97 -10.31
CA ILE A 12 4.14 2.16 -10.63
C ILE A 12 3.65 1.49 -9.34
N LEU A 13 2.38 1.68 -9.04
CA LEU A 13 1.68 0.99 -7.96
C LEU A 13 0.52 0.19 -8.55
N TRP A 14 0.43 -1.08 -8.21
CA TRP A 14 -0.68 -1.95 -8.59
C TRP A 14 -1.22 -2.70 -7.37
N GLY A 15 -2.54 -2.71 -7.22
CA GLY A 15 -3.22 -3.37 -6.12
C GLY A 15 -4.72 -3.13 -6.15
N GLY A 16 -5.42 -3.79 -5.25
CA GLY A 16 -6.80 -3.47 -4.92
C GLY A 16 -6.88 -2.46 -3.77
N GLU A 17 -8.05 -1.92 -3.54
CA GLU A 17 -8.34 -0.99 -2.44
C GLU A 17 -8.30 -1.67 -1.07
N PHE A 18 -8.51 -2.98 -1.02
CA PHE A 18 -8.40 -3.87 0.14
C PHE A 18 -8.11 -5.30 -0.32
N GLY A 19 -7.93 -6.21 0.62
CA GLY A 19 -7.80 -7.64 0.37
C GLY A 19 -9.14 -8.39 0.44
N ARG A 20 -9.03 -9.71 0.42
CA ARG A 20 -10.14 -10.63 0.59
C ARG A 20 -9.83 -11.62 1.70
N THR A 21 -10.86 -12.01 2.47
CA THR A 21 -10.71 -13.08 3.46
C THR A 21 -10.32 -14.39 2.77
N PRO A 22 -9.56 -15.28 3.43
CA PRO A 22 -9.24 -16.60 2.89
C PRO A 22 -10.45 -17.54 2.86
N THR A 23 -11.52 -17.19 3.55
CA THR A 23 -12.77 -17.95 3.66
C THR A 23 -13.81 -17.46 2.67
N VAL A 24 -14.71 -18.37 2.27
CA VAL A 24 -15.85 -18.09 1.40
C VAL A 24 -17.12 -18.01 2.23
N GLU A 25 -17.93 -16.98 2.02
CA GLU A 25 -19.24 -16.87 2.59
C GLU A 25 -20.23 -17.79 1.83
N LEU A 26 -20.93 -18.65 2.56
CA LEU A 26 -22.02 -19.47 2.03
C LEU A 26 -23.32 -18.78 2.41
N THR A 27 -24.05 -18.24 1.45
CA THR A 27 -25.38 -17.69 1.71
C THR A 27 -26.42 -18.80 1.84
N ASP A 28 -27.37 -18.66 2.78
CA ASP A 28 -28.42 -19.66 3.11
C ASP A 28 -29.38 -20.03 1.95
N ALA A 29 -29.30 -19.36 0.84
CA ALA A 29 -30.23 -19.54 -0.28
C ALA A 29 -29.80 -20.61 -1.30
N GLY A 30 -28.74 -21.39 -1.07
CA GLY A 30 -28.29 -22.43 -2.00
C GLY A 30 -27.90 -21.93 -3.41
N LYS A 31 -27.99 -20.63 -3.64
CA LYS A 31 -27.56 -19.96 -4.88
C LYS A 31 -26.21 -19.32 -4.60
N SER A 32 -25.18 -20.07 -4.87
CA SER A 32 -23.79 -19.68 -4.62
C SER A 32 -23.40 -18.43 -5.40
N LYS A 33 -23.47 -17.29 -4.76
CA LYS A 33 -22.52 -16.24 -5.03
C LYS A 33 -21.30 -16.54 -4.14
N LEU A 34 -20.53 -17.52 -4.56
CA LEU A 34 -19.28 -17.85 -3.89
C LEU A 34 -18.36 -16.65 -3.97
N GLY A 35 -18.20 -15.94 -2.88
CA GLY A 35 -17.34 -14.78 -2.77
C GLY A 35 -16.59 -14.78 -1.45
N ARG A 36 -15.46 -14.08 -1.42
CA ARG A 36 -14.70 -13.82 -0.20
C ARG A 36 -14.97 -12.40 0.23
N ASP A 37 -15.15 -12.18 1.53
CA ASP A 37 -15.39 -10.86 2.10
C ASP A 37 -14.21 -9.92 1.92
N HIS A 38 -14.49 -8.63 2.04
CA HIS A 38 -13.49 -7.58 2.10
C HIS A 38 -12.60 -7.78 3.34
N ASN A 39 -11.30 -7.63 3.16
CA ASN A 39 -10.33 -7.74 4.24
C ASN A 39 -9.32 -6.61 4.18
N HIS A 40 -9.43 -5.65 5.07
CA HIS A 40 -8.49 -4.55 5.20
C HIS A 40 -7.32 -4.84 6.15
N TYR A 41 -7.36 -5.97 6.89
CA TYR A 41 -6.32 -6.32 7.85
C TYR A 41 -5.08 -6.97 7.20
N GLY A 42 -5.21 -7.44 5.97
CA GLY A 42 -4.10 -8.05 5.24
C GLY A 42 -4.38 -8.11 3.74
N PHE A 43 -3.57 -7.39 2.97
CA PHE A 43 -3.58 -7.43 1.51
C PHE A 43 -2.21 -7.04 0.96
N SER A 44 -1.98 -7.32 -0.29
CA SER A 44 -0.72 -7.02 -0.96
C SER A 44 -0.89 -5.96 -2.02
N VAL A 45 0.13 -5.13 -2.16
CA VAL A 45 0.32 -4.24 -3.30
C VAL A 45 1.65 -4.56 -3.98
N TRP A 46 1.75 -4.29 -5.26
CA TRP A 46 2.97 -4.42 -6.02
C TRP A 46 3.46 -3.04 -6.45
N MET A 47 4.76 -2.80 -6.33
CA MET A 47 5.39 -1.53 -6.71
C MET A 47 6.59 -1.79 -7.60
N ALA A 48 6.84 -0.89 -8.55
CA ALA A 48 8.01 -0.94 -9.41
C ALA A 48 8.40 0.44 -9.93
N GLY A 49 9.65 0.59 -10.35
CA GLY A 49 10.18 1.84 -10.88
C GLY A 49 10.34 2.92 -9.80
N GLY A 50 10.68 4.14 -10.22
CA GLY A 50 10.77 5.31 -9.34
C GLY A 50 11.65 5.13 -8.09
N GLY A 51 12.72 4.33 -8.19
CA GLY A 51 13.63 4.05 -7.07
C GLY A 51 13.11 3.02 -6.06
N ILE A 52 12.15 2.17 -6.46
CA ILE A 52 11.76 0.99 -5.67
C ILE A 52 12.73 -0.17 -5.94
N ARG A 53 13.16 -0.82 -4.88
CA ARG A 53 14.07 -1.98 -4.95
C ARG A 53 13.31 -3.20 -5.49
N GLY A 54 13.63 -3.59 -6.73
CA GLY A 54 13.04 -4.75 -7.37
C GLY A 54 13.45 -6.07 -6.70
N GLY A 55 12.59 -7.10 -6.82
CA GLY A 55 12.86 -8.45 -6.32
C GLY A 55 12.78 -8.58 -4.79
N THR A 56 12.23 -7.60 -4.08
CA THR A 56 12.03 -7.64 -2.63
C THR A 56 10.59 -7.96 -2.28
N VAL A 57 10.40 -8.63 -1.14
CA VAL A 57 9.11 -8.82 -0.49
C VAL A 57 9.18 -8.17 0.88
N HIS A 58 8.23 -7.30 1.19
CA HIS A 58 8.14 -6.59 2.46
C HIS A 58 6.88 -7.00 3.20
N GLY A 59 7.05 -7.46 4.43
CA GLY A 59 5.96 -7.91 5.28
C GLY A 59 5.40 -9.29 4.93
N ALA A 60 4.58 -9.79 5.82
CA ALA A 60 3.86 -11.05 5.64
C ALA A 60 2.54 -11.05 6.41
N THR A 61 1.60 -11.86 5.94
CA THR A 61 0.38 -12.17 6.69
C THR A 61 0.61 -13.35 7.64
N ASP A 62 -0.37 -13.61 8.51
CA ASP A 62 -0.45 -14.86 9.25
C ASP A 62 -0.58 -16.05 8.29
N GLU A 63 -0.47 -17.27 8.81
CA GLU A 63 -0.47 -18.51 8.02
C GLU A 63 -1.76 -18.73 7.22
N PHE A 64 -2.87 -18.11 7.63
CA PHE A 64 -4.16 -18.22 6.94
C PHE A 64 -4.46 -17.03 6.03
N GLY A 65 -3.68 -15.95 6.07
CA GLY A 65 -3.89 -14.76 5.26
C GLY A 65 -4.99 -13.82 5.78
N PHE A 66 -5.34 -13.89 7.07
CA PHE A 66 -6.34 -13.00 7.65
C PHE A 66 -5.84 -11.60 7.94
N LYS A 67 -4.60 -11.47 8.43
CA LYS A 67 -4.05 -10.18 8.83
C LYS A 67 -2.53 -10.09 8.61
N ALA A 68 -2.05 -8.91 8.34
CA ALA A 68 -0.61 -8.62 8.34
C ALA A 68 -0.04 -8.78 9.75
N VAL A 69 1.07 -9.51 9.89
CA VAL A 69 1.72 -9.79 11.18
C VAL A 69 3.20 -9.43 11.22
N GLN A 70 3.88 -9.46 10.07
CA GLN A 70 5.28 -9.10 9.95
C GLN A 70 5.43 -7.80 9.16
N ASP A 71 6.31 -6.91 9.61
CA ASP A 71 6.62 -5.62 8.97
C ASP A 71 5.36 -4.89 8.48
N ARG A 72 4.40 -4.76 9.39
CA ARG A 72 3.08 -4.22 9.09
C ARG A 72 3.18 -2.82 8.51
N THR A 73 2.57 -2.63 7.35
CA THR A 73 2.53 -1.37 6.62
C THR A 73 1.11 -0.84 6.57
N SER A 74 0.93 0.40 6.96
CA SER A 74 -0.35 1.11 6.83
C SER A 74 -0.45 1.80 5.46
N VAL A 75 -1.66 2.19 5.08
CA VAL A 75 -1.87 3.03 3.89
C VAL A 75 -1.13 4.37 4.02
N HIS A 76 -0.99 4.91 5.23
CA HIS A 76 -0.23 6.12 5.47
C HIS A 76 1.27 5.93 5.21
N ASP A 77 1.85 4.76 5.53
CA ASP A 77 3.24 4.43 5.22
C ASP A 77 3.45 4.31 3.71
N LEU A 78 2.50 3.71 3.02
CA LEU A 78 2.50 3.66 1.55
C LEU A 78 2.50 5.07 0.95
N HIS A 79 1.59 5.95 1.39
CA HIS A 79 1.54 7.34 0.92
C HIS A 79 2.81 8.12 1.27
N ALA A 80 3.36 7.95 2.48
CA ALA A 80 4.63 8.57 2.87
C ALA A 80 5.78 8.14 1.95
N THR A 81 5.83 6.85 1.61
CA THR A 81 6.85 6.30 0.70
C THR A 81 6.67 6.82 -0.73
N MET A 82 5.44 6.90 -1.23
CA MET A 82 5.16 7.48 -2.54
C MET A 82 5.59 8.95 -2.61
N LEU A 83 5.25 9.75 -1.59
CA LEU A 83 5.66 11.16 -1.52
C LEU A 83 7.19 11.32 -1.48
N ASP A 84 7.88 10.47 -0.68
CA ASP A 84 9.35 10.46 -0.63
C ASP A 84 9.96 10.16 -2.01
N ARG A 85 9.41 9.20 -2.76
CA ARG A 85 9.87 8.91 -4.14
C ARG A 85 9.60 10.04 -5.13
N LEU A 86 8.57 10.83 -4.90
CA LEU A 86 8.27 12.04 -5.68
C LEU A 86 9.10 13.26 -5.23
N GLY A 87 9.98 13.11 -4.25
CA GLY A 87 10.83 14.18 -3.72
C GLY A 87 10.16 15.08 -2.68
N PHE A 88 9.02 14.68 -2.15
CA PHE A 88 8.32 15.42 -1.10
C PHE A 88 8.60 14.85 0.28
N ASP A 89 8.78 15.75 1.23
CA ASP A 89 8.71 15.42 2.65
C ASP A 89 7.24 15.41 3.08
N HIS A 90 6.70 14.24 3.40
CA HIS A 90 5.29 14.06 3.74
C HIS A 90 4.88 14.76 5.04
N GLU A 91 5.83 15.11 5.91
CA GLU A 91 5.55 15.84 7.14
C GLU A 91 5.48 17.35 6.91
N ARG A 92 6.21 17.85 5.92
CA ARG A 92 6.26 19.27 5.55
C ARG A 92 5.25 19.65 4.47
N LEU A 93 4.80 18.68 3.67
CA LEU A 93 3.78 18.89 2.67
C LEU A 93 2.42 19.01 3.35
N THR A 94 1.99 20.24 3.58
CA THR A 94 0.75 20.54 4.28
C THR A 94 -0.23 21.30 3.39
N TYR A 95 -1.50 21.11 3.69
CA TYR A 95 -2.63 21.85 3.12
C TYR A 95 -3.39 22.54 4.26
N ARG A 96 -3.48 23.88 4.17
CA ARG A 96 -4.16 24.67 5.19
C ARG A 96 -5.65 24.74 4.93
N TYR A 97 -6.44 24.26 5.90
CA TYR A 97 -7.90 24.32 5.87
C TYR A 97 -8.47 24.61 7.25
N ALA A 98 -9.44 25.52 7.34
CA ALA A 98 -10.11 25.91 8.59
C ALA A 98 -9.14 26.22 9.75
N GLY A 99 -8.01 26.87 9.45
CA GLY A 99 -7.01 27.27 10.45
C GLY A 99 -6.03 26.18 10.88
N ARG A 100 -6.16 24.94 10.37
CA ARG A 100 -5.26 23.82 10.66
C ARG A 100 -4.48 23.43 9.39
N ASP A 101 -3.23 23.03 9.57
CA ASP A 101 -2.41 22.43 8.52
C ASP A 101 -2.59 20.91 8.53
N PHE A 102 -3.09 20.37 7.40
CA PHE A 102 -3.31 18.94 7.22
C PHE A 102 -2.22 18.35 6.35
N ARG A 103 -1.76 17.16 6.68
CA ARG A 103 -0.90 16.32 5.85
C ARG A 103 -1.72 15.24 5.17
N LEU A 104 -1.29 14.75 4.01
CA LEU A 104 -1.89 13.58 3.36
C LEU A 104 -1.85 12.34 4.26
N THR A 105 -0.79 12.21 5.05
CA THR A 105 -0.57 11.11 5.98
C THR A 105 -1.13 11.37 7.39
N ASP A 106 -1.83 12.49 7.59
CA ASP A 106 -2.30 12.97 8.89
C ASP A 106 -1.15 13.01 9.91
N VAL A 107 -1.31 12.40 11.08
CA VAL A 107 -0.26 12.29 12.13
C VAL A 107 0.56 11.00 12.00
N HIS A 108 0.30 10.21 10.97
CA HIS A 108 0.90 8.90 10.72
C HIS A 108 1.86 8.94 9.52
N GLY A 109 2.30 7.78 9.12
CA GLY A 109 3.12 7.57 7.94
C GLY A 109 4.61 7.48 8.25
N ARG A 110 5.22 6.43 7.77
CA ARG A 110 6.67 6.18 7.83
C ARG A 110 7.13 5.72 6.46
N VAL A 111 8.18 6.35 5.94
CA VAL A 111 8.80 5.91 4.68
C VAL A 111 9.40 4.52 4.88
N MET A 112 9.02 3.57 4.04
CA MET A 112 9.52 2.19 4.04
C MET A 112 10.90 2.14 3.39
N ARG A 113 11.96 2.44 4.15
CA ARG A 113 13.34 2.55 3.64
C ARG A 113 13.92 1.24 3.10
N ASP A 114 13.44 0.11 3.56
CA ASP A 114 13.89 -1.23 3.16
C ASP A 114 13.45 -1.64 1.74
N ILE A 115 12.40 -1.03 1.21
CA ILE A 115 11.97 -1.25 -0.20
C ILE A 115 12.46 -0.15 -1.16
N VAL A 116 13.16 0.85 -0.65
CA VAL A 116 13.71 1.95 -1.44
C VAL A 116 15.15 1.63 -1.83
N ALA A 117 15.50 1.89 -3.11
CA ALA A 117 16.85 1.69 -3.64
C ALA A 117 17.78 2.85 -3.31
#